data_ab5040e771a1c701cd0c88de67ae6b2e
#
_entry.id   ab5040e771a1c701cd0c88de67ae6b2e
#
_cell.length_a   1.000
_cell.length_b   1.000
_cell.length_c   1.000
_cell.angle_alpha   90.00
_cell.angle_beta   90.00
_cell.angle_gamma   90.00
#
_symmetry.space_group_name_H-M   'P 1'
#
loop_
_entity.id
_entity.type
_entity.pdbx_description
1 polymer ?
#
loop_
_entity_poly.entity_id
_entity_poly.type
_entity_poly.pdbx_seq_one_letter_code
_entity_poly.pdbx_strand_id
1 'polypeptide(L)'
;MKFLKVSLIASTVLVSGVLAAQARDLTVVSWGGNFQDAQRKIFFEPYAKESSKPVLDESWDGGYGVLQAKVKAGTPSWDVVEVESEELALGCADGIYEKIDWQKMGGKEAFLPAAVSDCGVGNIVWSTGLSYDADKLKEAPKTWADFWDTKKFPGKRGFRKGPKYALEFALMADGVPADQVYEVLKAEGGVDRAFKKLDELKKDIVWWDAGAQPLQLLSSGQVVMTAAYNGRITGINRSEGKHFGFVFPGSVYAIDSWVILKDAPNKDAGMDFIAYASKAENQAKLPEYIAYGLPNLGAAKLVPEKYREESPTSEANLKGAIPLDVDFWTDNSEELTQRFNAWLSQ
;
A
#
# COMPACT_ATOMS: atom_id res chain seq x y z
N MET A 1 63.89 -18.24 64.61
CA MET A 1 62.77 -18.73 63.79
C MET A 1 62.22 -17.58 63.02
N LYS A 2 62.49 -17.51 61.70
CA LYS A 2 62.02 -16.44 60.82
C LYS A 2 60.83 -17.03 60.04
N PHE A 3 59.63 -16.44 60.20
CA PHE A 3 58.45 -16.80 59.43
C PHE A 3 58.41 -15.99 58.09
N LEU A 4 58.49 -16.74 57.00
CA LEU A 4 58.33 -16.18 55.66
C LEU A 4 56.81 -16.05 55.35
N LYS A 5 56.33 -14.86 55.14
CA LYS A 5 54.94 -14.63 54.62
C LYS A 5 54.96 -14.68 53.11
N VAL A 6 54.32 -15.69 52.54
CA VAL A 6 54.04 -15.79 51.10
C VAL A 6 52.72 -15.10 50.83
N SER A 7 52.78 -13.96 50.09
CA SER A 7 51.56 -13.29 49.60
C SER A 7 51.17 -13.87 48.25
N LEU A 8 49.99 -14.52 48.21
CA LEU A 8 49.38 -15.00 46.98
C LEU A 8 48.64 -13.83 46.34
N ILE A 9 49.10 -13.35 45.18
CA ILE A 9 48.40 -12.36 44.35
C ILE A 9 47.45 -13.15 43.43
N ALA A 10 46.13 -13.11 43.71
CA ALA A 10 45.09 -13.65 42.83
C ALA A 10 44.82 -12.62 41.72
N SER A 11 45.30 -12.88 40.52
CA SER A 11 44.93 -12.10 39.32
C SER A 11 43.57 -12.51 38.83
N THR A 12 42.55 -11.67 39.06
CA THR A 12 41.21 -11.83 38.53
C THR A 12 41.17 -11.36 37.07
N VAL A 13 41.17 -12.28 36.15
CA VAL A 13 40.97 -11.98 34.72
C VAL A 13 39.47 -11.68 34.52
N LEU A 14 39.09 -10.44 34.36
CA LEU A 14 37.77 -10.03 33.88
C LEU A 14 37.65 -10.40 32.40
N VAL A 15 36.99 -11.50 32.12
CA VAL A 15 36.51 -11.81 30.77
C VAL A 15 35.30 -10.93 30.49
N SER A 16 35.51 -9.78 29.83
CA SER A 16 34.43 -8.96 29.28
C SER A 16 33.81 -9.72 28.12
N GLY A 17 32.76 -10.50 28.41
CA GLY A 17 31.91 -11.09 27.38
C GLY A 17 31.21 -9.96 26.63
N VAL A 18 31.64 -9.67 25.40
CA VAL A 18 30.87 -8.89 24.46
C VAL A 18 29.62 -9.73 24.14
N LEU A 19 28.53 -9.41 24.81
CA LEU A 19 27.20 -9.86 24.39
C LEU A 19 26.99 -9.23 23.01
N ALA A 20 27.28 -9.97 21.94
CA ALA A 20 26.80 -9.61 20.63
C ALA A 20 25.27 -9.57 20.76
N ALA A 21 24.71 -8.38 20.78
CA ALA A 21 23.25 -8.22 20.62
C ALA A 21 22.88 -8.97 19.35
N GLN A 22 22.21 -10.11 19.50
CA GLN A 22 21.73 -10.87 18.35
C GLN A 22 20.72 -9.96 17.65
N ALA A 23 21.09 -9.45 16.47
CA ALA A 23 20.21 -8.62 15.67
C ALA A 23 18.93 -9.44 15.43
N ARG A 24 17.77 -8.83 15.69
CA ARG A 24 16.49 -9.45 15.34
C ARG A 24 16.42 -9.72 13.82
N ASP A 25 15.56 -10.61 13.41
CA ASP A 25 15.36 -10.91 12.01
C ASP A 25 14.84 -9.68 11.24
N LEU A 26 15.10 -9.64 9.93
CA LEU A 26 14.56 -8.61 9.02
C LEU A 26 13.04 -8.63 9.08
N THR A 27 12.44 -7.49 9.42
CA THR A 27 10.98 -7.33 9.45
C THR A 27 10.52 -6.49 8.27
N VAL A 28 9.70 -7.10 7.41
CA VAL A 28 9.08 -6.47 6.24
C VAL A 28 7.60 -6.28 6.51
N VAL A 29 7.08 -5.08 6.27
CA VAL A 29 5.70 -4.71 6.58
C VAL A 29 4.97 -4.34 5.31
N SER A 30 3.79 -4.90 5.10
CA SER A 30 2.96 -4.67 3.93
C SER A 30 1.46 -4.64 4.29
N TRP A 31 0.61 -4.69 3.29
CA TRP A 31 -0.84 -4.40 3.40
C TRP A 31 -1.73 -5.61 3.72
N GLY A 32 -1.17 -6.73 4.15
CA GLY A 32 -1.93 -7.93 4.54
C GLY A 32 -2.75 -8.58 3.44
N GLY A 33 -3.50 -9.62 3.82
CA GLY A 33 -4.42 -10.35 2.95
C GLY A 33 -3.75 -11.01 1.74
N ASN A 34 -4.54 -11.30 0.71
CA ASN A 34 -4.08 -12.01 -0.49
C ASN A 34 -2.90 -11.31 -1.21
N PHE A 35 -2.74 -10.00 -1.05
CA PHE A 35 -1.58 -9.29 -1.60
C PHE A 35 -0.28 -9.68 -0.87
N GLN A 36 -0.28 -9.62 0.45
CA GLN A 36 0.91 -10.02 1.23
C GLN A 36 1.18 -11.52 1.14
N ASP A 37 0.14 -12.35 0.97
CA ASP A 37 0.30 -13.78 0.69
C ASP A 37 1.02 -14.03 -0.65
N ALA A 38 0.73 -13.21 -1.67
CA ALA A 38 1.48 -13.23 -2.94
C ALA A 38 2.94 -12.81 -2.73
N GLN A 39 3.18 -11.73 -1.97
CA GLN A 39 4.53 -11.25 -1.66
C GLN A 39 5.36 -12.27 -0.89
N ARG A 40 4.76 -13.01 0.07
CA ARG A 40 5.44 -14.12 0.76
C ARG A 40 5.97 -15.14 -0.23
N LYS A 41 5.13 -15.58 -1.15
CA LYS A 41 5.48 -16.61 -2.14
C LYS A 41 6.55 -16.18 -3.13
N ILE A 42 6.55 -14.91 -3.55
CA ILE A 42 7.42 -14.43 -4.63
C ILE A 42 8.63 -13.65 -4.15
N PHE A 43 8.56 -13.03 -2.95
CA PHE A 43 9.64 -12.20 -2.40
C PHE A 43 10.19 -12.72 -1.08
N PHE A 44 9.36 -12.86 -0.04
CA PHE A 44 9.84 -13.07 1.35
C PHE A 44 10.48 -14.45 1.53
N GLU A 45 9.76 -15.51 1.21
CA GLU A 45 10.25 -16.88 1.34
C GLU A 45 11.45 -17.18 0.41
N PRO A 46 11.40 -16.80 -0.89
CA PRO A 46 12.56 -17.01 -1.76
C PRO A 46 13.79 -16.20 -1.35
N TYR A 47 13.62 -14.95 -0.90
CA TYR A 47 14.73 -14.15 -0.39
C TYR A 47 15.32 -14.75 0.89
N ALA A 48 14.49 -15.16 1.84
CA ALA A 48 14.94 -15.81 3.07
C ALA A 48 15.78 -17.06 2.78
N LYS A 49 15.36 -17.85 1.78
CA LYS A 49 16.10 -19.04 1.33
C LYS A 49 17.43 -18.67 0.66
N GLU A 50 17.45 -17.66 -0.22
CA GLU A 50 18.65 -17.24 -0.95
C GLU A 50 19.67 -16.61 -0.01
N SER A 51 19.23 -15.73 0.89
CA SER A 51 20.08 -15.03 1.85
C SER A 51 20.49 -15.88 3.06
N SER A 52 19.84 -17.02 3.27
CA SER A 52 19.94 -17.83 4.50
C SER A 52 19.63 -17.02 5.77
N LYS A 53 18.80 -15.99 5.67
CA LYS A 53 18.36 -15.14 6.79
C LYS A 53 16.83 -15.15 6.87
N PRO A 54 16.25 -15.36 8.07
CA PRO A 54 14.80 -15.27 8.23
C PRO A 54 14.25 -13.88 7.85
N VAL A 55 13.05 -13.88 7.30
CA VAL A 55 12.24 -12.67 7.08
C VAL A 55 10.97 -12.84 7.90
N LEU A 56 10.75 -11.93 8.83
CA LEU A 56 9.48 -11.75 9.52
C LEU A 56 8.62 -10.79 8.73
N ASP A 57 7.33 -11.03 8.67
CA ASP A 57 6.43 -10.11 8.03
C ASP A 57 5.27 -9.71 8.94
N GLU A 58 4.94 -8.42 8.92
CA GLU A 58 3.81 -7.83 9.61
C GLU A 58 2.91 -7.12 8.61
N SER A 59 1.66 -6.85 9.00
CA SER A 59 0.74 -6.04 8.20
C SER A 59 0.34 -4.78 8.94
N TRP A 60 -0.01 -3.74 8.15
CA TRP A 60 -0.51 -2.46 8.67
C TRP A 60 -1.58 -1.89 7.73
N ASP A 61 -2.26 -0.83 8.16
CA ASP A 61 -3.37 -0.23 7.44
C ASP A 61 -3.08 1.21 6.98
N GLY A 62 -1.80 1.62 7.01
CA GLY A 62 -1.36 2.97 6.65
C GLY A 62 -1.38 3.94 7.82
N GLY A 63 -1.06 5.19 7.51
CA GLY A 63 -1.07 6.30 8.46
C GLY A 63 0.32 6.81 8.81
N TYR A 64 0.70 7.96 8.25
CA TYR A 64 2.03 8.56 8.42
C TYR A 64 2.48 8.70 9.88
N GLY A 65 1.54 9.04 10.79
CA GLY A 65 1.83 9.14 12.23
C GLY A 65 2.32 7.85 12.87
N VAL A 66 1.95 6.69 12.33
CA VAL A 66 2.46 5.36 12.80
C VAL A 66 3.95 5.24 12.48
N LEU A 67 4.36 5.62 11.27
CA LEU A 67 5.76 5.58 10.84
C LEU A 67 6.64 6.54 11.67
N GLN A 68 6.14 7.77 11.88
CA GLN A 68 6.82 8.73 12.76
C GLN A 68 7.00 8.18 14.18
N ALA A 69 5.97 7.56 14.75
CA ALA A 69 6.05 6.98 16.10
C ALA A 69 7.08 5.84 16.16
N LYS A 70 7.14 4.98 15.15
CA LYS A 70 8.13 3.89 15.05
C LYS A 70 9.56 4.42 15.03
N VAL A 71 9.84 5.46 14.24
CA VAL A 71 11.19 6.06 14.16
C VAL A 71 11.53 6.82 15.44
N LYS A 72 10.60 7.58 16.02
CA LYS A 72 10.80 8.31 17.29
C LYS A 72 11.12 7.39 18.48
N ALA A 73 10.75 6.12 18.41
CA ALA A 73 11.13 5.14 19.44
C ALA A 73 12.63 4.85 19.49
N GLY A 74 13.42 5.32 18.50
CA GLY A 74 14.88 5.24 18.46
C GLY A 74 15.45 3.92 17.97
N THR A 75 14.69 2.84 18.03
CA THR A 75 15.06 1.54 17.45
C THR A 75 13.79 0.94 16.84
N PRO A 76 13.50 1.19 15.57
CA PRO A 76 12.28 0.71 14.93
C PRO A 76 12.16 -0.81 15.01
N SER A 77 10.95 -1.31 15.32
CA SER A 77 10.65 -2.75 15.26
C SER A 77 10.44 -3.23 13.81
N TRP A 78 10.20 -2.31 12.87
CA TRP A 78 10.06 -2.53 11.44
C TRP A 78 11.33 -2.07 10.72
N ASP A 79 11.74 -2.78 9.68
CA ASP A 79 12.90 -2.39 8.87
C ASP A 79 12.47 -1.87 7.51
N VAL A 80 11.74 -2.68 6.74
CA VAL A 80 11.22 -2.33 5.42
C VAL A 80 9.71 -2.20 5.53
N VAL A 81 9.17 -1.11 4.97
CA VAL A 81 7.72 -0.87 4.98
C VAL A 81 7.27 -0.52 3.57
N GLU A 82 6.16 -1.07 3.15
CA GLU A 82 5.46 -0.64 1.94
C GLU A 82 4.53 0.51 2.29
N VAL A 83 4.68 1.62 1.58
CA VAL A 83 3.99 2.89 1.85
C VAL A 83 3.29 3.42 0.61
N GLU A 84 2.19 4.16 0.80
CA GLU A 84 1.53 4.90 -0.28
C GLU A 84 2.34 6.16 -0.66
N SER A 85 2.01 6.76 -1.81
CA SER A 85 2.83 7.83 -2.41
C SER A 85 2.96 9.08 -1.54
N GLU A 86 1.91 9.51 -0.83
CA GLU A 86 1.97 10.66 0.08
C GLU A 86 2.77 10.36 1.36
N GLU A 87 2.69 9.13 1.87
CA GLU A 87 3.51 8.70 3.01
C GLU A 87 4.99 8.66 2.63
N LEU A 88 5.29 8.25 1.37
CA LEU A 88 6.64 8.34 0.81
C LEU A 88 7.12 9.79 0.76
N ALA A 89 6.31 10.70 0.20
CA ALA A 89 6.66 12.11 0.06
C ALA A 89 6.92 12.78 1.42
N LEU A 90 6.00 12.61 2.37
CA LEU A 90 6.12 13.14 3.73
C LEU A 90 7.35 12.57 4.46
N GLY A 91 7.53 11.26 4.42
CA GLY A 91 8.63 10.61 5.14
C GLY A 91 10.01 10.93 4.55
N CYS A 92 10.09 11.14 3.23
CA CYS A 92 11.30 11.63 2.58
C CYS A 92 11.63 13.06 3.02
N ALA A 93 10.63 13.95 3.05
CA ALA A 93 10.80 15.33 3.46
C ALA A 93 11.23 15.43 4.93
N ASP A 94 10.63 14.64 5.81
CA ASP A 94 10.92 14.61 7.25
C ASP A 94 12.19 13.80 7.60
N GLY A 95 12.78 13.10 6.61
CA GLY A 95 14.02 12.32 6.81
C GLY A 95 13.84 11.08 7.68
N ILE A 96 12.62 10.52 7.77
CA ILE A 96 12.32 9.32 8.55
C ILE A 96 12.58 8.01 7.79
N TYR A 97 13.11 8.09 6.58
CA TYR A 97 13.53 6.93 5.78
C TYR A 97 15.02 7.01 5.46
N GLU A 98 15.65 5.85 5.26
CA GLU A 98 17.00 5.73 4.74
C GLU A 98 17.04 6.05 3.24
N LYS A 99 18.18 6.55 2.76
CA LYS A 99 18.37 6.78 1.32
C LYS A 99 18.58 5.46 0.59
N ILE A 100 18.02 5.38 -0.60
CA ILE A 100 18.13 4.20 -1.47
C ILE A 100 19.44 4.19 -2.24
N ASP A 101 20.12 3.06 -2.23
CA ASP A 101 21.25 2.77 -3.13
C ASP A 101 20.71 2.29 -4.48
N TRP A 102 20.50 3.22 -5.39
CA TRP A 102 19.97 2.92 -6.72
C TRP A 102 20.89 2.06 -7.58
N GLN A 103 22.20 1.98 -7.27
CA GLN A 103 23.10 1.07 -7.97
C GLN A 103 22.76 -0.40 -7.65
N LYS A 104 22.41 -0.69 -6.40
CA LYS A 104 21.91 -2.01 -5.99
C LYS A 104 20.57 -2.38 -6.65
N MET A 105 19.74 -1.37 -6.99
CA MET A 105 18.44 -1.55 -7.64
C MET A 105 18.56 -1.78 -9.17
N GLY A 106 19.76 -1.69 -9.74
CA GLY A 106 19.97 -1.77 -11.17
C GLY A 106 19.87 -0.45 -11.93
N GLY A 107 19.81 0.69 -11.21
CA GLY A 107 19.71 2.05 -11.76
C GLY A 107 18.30 2.61 -11.81
N LYS A 108 18.18 3.93 -11.70
CA LYS A 108 16.90 4.66 -11.75
C LYS A 108 16.16 4.48 -13.09
N GLU A 109 16.92 4.34 -14.17
CA GLU A 109 16.43 4.17 -15.54
C GLU A 109 15.71 2.84 -15.78
N ALA A 110 15.87 1.87 -14.88
CA ALA A 110 15.15 0.59 -14.95
C ALA A 110 13.69 0.70 -14.51
N PHE A 111 13.27 1.85 -13.95
CA PHE A 111 11.95 2.04 -13.36
C PHE A 111 11.16 3.16 -14.03
N LEU A 112 9.83 3.12 -13.85
CA LEU A 112 8.97 4.26 -14.18
C LEU A 112 9.47 5.50 -13.43
N PRO A 113 9.53 6.70 -14.06
CA PRO A 113 10.00 7.91 -13.37
C PRO A 113 9.27 8.20 -12.06
N ALA A 114 7.95 7.99 -12.01
CA ALA A 114 7.12 8.18 -10.81
C ALA A 114 7.39 7.14 -9.70
N ALA A 115 8.11 6.05 -9.99
CA ALA A 115 8.49 5.01 -9.04
C ALA A 115 9.89 5.22 -8.43
N VAL A 116 10.56 6.33 -8.78
CA VAL A 116 11.91 6.67 -8.37
C VAL A 116 11.89 7.78 -7.34
N SER A 117 12.41 7.50 -6.13
CA SER A 117 12.59 8.48 -5.06
C SER A 117 13.97 8.31 -4.44
N ASP A 118 14.49 9.34 -3.75
CA ASP A 118 15.76 9.23 -3.03
C ASP A 118 15.67 8.29 -1.81
N CYS A 119 14.47 8.03 -1.30
CA CYS A 119 14.25 7.25 -0.07
C CYS A 119 13.20 6.13 -0.23
N GLY A 120 12.79 5.82 -1.43
CA GLY A 120 11.87 4.71 -1.72
C GLY A 120 12.01 4.19 -3.13
N VAL A 121 11.63 2.93 -3.32
CA VAL A 121 11.61 2.23 -4.60
C VAL A 121 10.20 1.75 -4.89
N GLY A 122 9.61 2.19 -5.99
CA GLY A 122 8.28 1.75 -6.39
C GLY A 122 8.19 0.23 -6.50
N ASN A 123 7.18 -0.33 -5.87
CA ASN A 123 6.94 -1.77 -5.81
C ASN A 123 5.80 -2.21 -6.72
N ILE A 124 4.66 -1.53 -6.64
CA ILE A 124 3.47 -1.82 -7.46
C ILE A 124 2.82 -0.53 -7.95
N VAL A 125 2.06 -0.65 -9.05
CA VAL A 125 1.04 0.32 -9.44
C VAL A 125 -0.31 -0.34 -9.20
N TRP A 126 -1.14 0.25 -8.36
CA TRP A 126 -2.47 -0.25 -8.06
C TRP A 126 -3.55 0.75 -8.48
N SER A 127 -4.77 0.28 -8.56
CA SER A 127 -5.94 1.13 -8.80
C SER A 127 -7.05 0.81 -7.81
N THR A 128 -7.66 1.83 -7.22
CA THR A 128 -8.88 1.70 -6.44
C THR A 128 -10.06 2.21 -7.22
N GLY A 129 -11.17 1.47 -7.21
CA GLY A 129 -12.32 1.80 -8.03
C GLY A 129 -13.57 1.05 -7.60
N LEU A 130 -14.66 1.28 -8.33
CA LEU A 130 -15.93 0.64 -8.11
C LEU A 130 -15.82 -0.87 -8.37
N SER A 131 -16.18 -1.67 -7.37
CA SER A 131 -16.20 -3.12 -7.43
C SER A 131 -17.54 -3.67 -6.97
N TYR A 132 -17.92 -4.82 -7.50
CA TYR A 132 -19.23 -5.41 -7.27
C TYR A 132 -19.20 -6.93 -7.42
N ASP A 133 -20.22 -7.61 -6.89
CA ASP A 133 -20.43 -9.04 -7.09
C ASP A 133 -21.33 -9.25 -8.33
N ALA A 134 -20.73 -9.75 -9.43
CA ALA A 134 -21.44 -9.92 -10.70
C ALA A 134 -22.53 -11.00 -10.64
N ASP A 135 -22.43 -11.95 -9.70
CA ASP A 135 -23.45 -12.98 -9.52
C ASP A 135 -24.72 -12.46 -8.81
N LYS A 136 -24.61 -11.33 -8.10
CA LYS A 136 -25.69 -10.75 -7.32
C LYS A 136 -26.41 -9.58 -8.02
N LEU A 137 -25.78 -8.96 -9.01
CA LEU A 137 -26.36 -7.83 -9.72
C LEU A 137 -26.92 -8.26 -11.07
N LYS A 138 -28.11 -7.74 -11.42
CA LYS A 138 -28.76 -8.02 -12.73
C LYS A 138 -28.03 -7.38 -13.90
N GLU A 139 -27.36 -6.27 -13.64
CA GLU A 139 -26.53 -5.53 -14.60
C GLU A 139 -25.28 -5.00 -13.88
N ALA A 140 -24.18 -4.85 -14.61
CA ALA A 140 -22.97 -4.30 -14.10
C ALA A 140 -23.06 -2.77 -13.93
N PRO A 141 -22.70 -2.21 -12.75
CA PRO A 141 -22.56 -0.76 -12.60
C PRO A 141 -21.39 -0.28 -13.47
N LYS A 142 -21.45 0.97 -13.94
CA LYS A 142 -20.47 1.52 -14.88
C LYS A 142 -19.81 2.80 -14.39
N THR A 143 -20.45 3.50 -13.46
CA THR A 143 -20.05 4.83 -13.02
C THR A 143 -20.24 4.99 -11.52
N TRP A 144 -19.60 6.00 -10.95
CA TRP A 144 -19.87 6.37 -9.55
C TRP A 144 -21.30 6.86 -9.33
N ALA A 145 -22.00 7.40 -10.36
CA ALA A 145 -23.43 7.69 -10.27
C ALA A 145 -24.26 6.41 -10.05
N ASP A 146 -23.92 5.29 -10.69
CA ASP A 146 -24.56 4.00 -10.40
C ASP A 146 -24.30 3.54 -8.96
N PHE A 147 -23.11 3.82 -8.42
CA PHE A 147 -22.78 3.49 -7.02
C PHE A 147 -23.66 4.27 -6.03
N TRP A 148 -24.03 5.52 -6.33
CA TRP A 148 -24.94 6.33 -5.53
C TRP A 148 -26.42 5.99 -5.74
N ASP A 149 -26.79 5.35 -6.85
CA ASP A 149 -28.19 4.98 -7.14
C ASP A 149 -28.64 3.75 -6.35
N THR A 150 -29.08 3.97 -5.11
CA THR A 150 -29.62 2.93 -4.24
C THR A 150 -31.02 2.43 -4.66
N LYS A 151 -31.69 3.08 -5.61
CA LYS A 151 -32.96 2.63 -6.17
C LYS A 151 -32.73 1.61 -7.28
N LYS A 152 -31.79 1.92 -8.18
CA LYS A 152 -31.40 0.99 -9.27
C LYS A 152 -30.64 -0.22 -8.72
N PHE A 153 -29.76 0.00 -7.77
CA PHE A 153 -28.92 -1.01 -7.13
C PHE A 153 -29.16 -1.02 -5.60
N PRO A 154 -30.25 -1.64 -5.12
CA PRO A 154 -30.58 -1.62 -3.69
C PRO A 154 -29.55 -2.41 -2.86
N GLY A 155 -29.16 -1.85 -1.68
CA GLY A 155 -28.24 -2.44 -0.74
C GLY A 155 -27.16 -1.46 -0.26
N LYS A 156 -26.29 -1.92 0.65
CA LYS A 156 -25.23 -1.12 1.24
C LYS A 156 -24.03 -0.96 0.30
N ARG A 157 -23.21 0.03 0.60
CA ARG A 157 -21.97 0.38 -0.11
C ARG A 157 -20.76 0.27 0.80
N GLY A 158 -19.64 -0.20 0.28
CA GLY A 158 -18.38 -0.26 1.02
C GLY A 158 -17.44 0.89 0.62
N PHE A 159 -16.89 1.60 1.61
CA PHE A 159 -15.82 2.58 1.39
C PHE A 159 -14.70 2.40 2.39
N ARG A 160 -13.45 2.72 1.97
CA ARG A 160 -12.35 2.89 2.90
C ARG A 160 -12.66 4.06 3.84
N LYS A 161 -12.45 3.85 5.13
CA LYS A 161 -12.67 4.87 6.13
C LYS A 161 -11.62 5.96 6.02
N GLY A 162 -12.04 7.11 5.57
CA GLY A 162 -11.17 8.27 5.37
C GLY A 162 -11.66 9.15 4.23
N PRO A 163 -11.11 10.36 4.11
CA PRO A 163 -11.48 11.29 3.04
C PRO A 163 -10.88 10.88 1.68
N LYS A 164 -9.66 10.30 1.68
CA LYS A 164 -8.93 9.92 0.46
C LYS A 164 -9.71 8.85 -0.32
N TYR A 165 -9.86 9.03 -1.59
CA TYR A 165 -10.70 8.32 -2.55
C TYR A 165 -12.19 8.60 -2.38
N ALA A 166 -12.72 8.72 -1.16
CA ALA A 166 -14.13 8.99 -0.91
C ALA A 166 -14.56 10.34 -1.49
N LEU A 167 -13.73 11.39 -1.36
CA LEU A 167 -14.01 12.71 -1.90
C LEU A 167 -13.96 12.73 -3.43
N GLU A 168 -12.97 12.08 -4.04
CA GLU A 168 -12.85 11.95 -5.49
C GLU A 168 -14.07 11.23 -6.07
N PHE A 169 -14.44 10.09 -5.50
CA PHE A 169 -15.58 9.30 -5.96
C PHE A 169 -16.91 10.02 -5.76
N ALA A 170 -17.05 10.77 -4.67
CA ALA A 170 -18.22 11.61 -4.46
C ALA A 170 -18.38 12.70 -5.52
N LEU A 171 -17.30 13.39 -5.88
CA LEU A 171 -17.34 14.39 -6.95
C LEU A 171 -17.69 13.76 -8.31
N MET A 172 -17.10 12.60 -8.64
CA MET A 172 -17.45 11.88 -9.87
C MET A 172 -18.92 11.44 -9.88
N ALA A 173 -19.45 11.00 -8.73
CA ALA A 173 -20.87 10.68 -8.58
C ALA A 173 -21.77 11.91 -8.70
N ASP A 174 -21.25 13.10 -8.38
CA ASP A 174 -21.93 14.39 -8.55
C ASP A 174 -21.75 15.01 -9.94
N GLY A 175 -21.21 14.23 -10.89
CA GLY A 175 -21.07 14.58 -12.29
C GLY A 175 -19.81 15.37 -12.66
N VAL A 176 -18.83 15.49 -11.77
CA VAL A 176 -17.52 16.06 -12.10
C VAL A 176 -16.76 15.06 -13.00
N PRO A 177 -16.26 15.48 -14.17
CA PRO A 177 -15.41 14.64 -15.00
C PRO A 177 -14.17 14.16 -14.22
N ALA A 178 -13.74 12.92 -14.44
CA ALA A 178 -12.65 12.32 -13.68
C ALA A 178 -11.36 13.18 -13.75
N ASP A 179 -11.01 13.70 -14.91
CA ASP A 179 -9.84 14.54 -15.14
C ASP A 179 -9.91 15.95 -14.50
N GLN A 180 -11.07 16.35 -13.99
CA GLN A 180 -11.28 17.64 -13.30
C GLN A 180 -11.44 17.51 -11.79
N VAL A 181 -11.42 16.29 -11.24
CA VAL A 181 -11.70 16.04 -9.83
C VAL A 181 -10.77 16.83 -8.90
N TYR A 182 -9.47 16.80 -9.14
CA TYR A 182 -8.50 17.52 -8.31
C TYR A 182 -8.52 19.04 -8.51
N GLU A 183 -8.89 19.51 -9.71
CA GLU A 183 -9.15 20.93 -9.93
C GLU A 183 -10.31 21.41 -9.07
N VAL A 184 -11.41 20.64 -9.02
CA VAL A 184 -12.56 20.94 -8.17
C VAL A 184 -12.20 20.83 -6.68
N LEU A 185 -11.45 19.79 -6.25
CA LEU A 185 -11.04 19.66 -4.84
C LEU A 185 -10.17 20.82 -4.36
N LYS A 186 -9.31 21.36 -5.23
CA LYS A 186 -8.46 22.53 -4.94
C LYS A 186 -9.21 23.86 -4.97
N ALA A 187 -10.38 23.91 -5.60
CA ALA A 187 -11.19 25.12 -5.68
C ALA A 187 -11.97 25.40 -4.39
N GLU A 188 -12.29 26.68 -4.13
CA GLU A 188 -13.13 27.07 -3.01
C GLU A 188 -14.48 26.35 -3.06
N GLY A 189 -14.88 25.73 -1.94
CA GLY A 189 -16.13 24.97 -1.81
C GLY A 189 -16.11 23.56 -2.45
N GLY A 190 -15.04 23.17 -3.15
CA GLY A 190 -14.98 21.86 -3.81
C GLY A 190 -15.01 20.69 -2.83
N VAL A 191 -14.28 20.77 -1.74
CA VAL A 191 -14.32 19.79 -0.66
C VAL A 191 -15.70 19.75 0.01
N ASP A 192 -16.36 20.90 0.21
CA ASP A 192 -17.73 20.98 0.77
C ASP A 192 -18.73 20.26 -0.14
N ARG A 193 -18.59 20.44 -1.45
CA ARG A 193 -19.40 19.77 -2.46
C ARG A 193 -19.24 18.24 -2.37
N ALA A 194 -18.02 17.74 -2.19
CA ALA A 194 -17.76 16.30 -2.02
C ALA A 194 -18.40 15.74 -0.75
N PHE A 195 -18.26 16.41 0.41
CA PHE A 195 -18.91 16.01 1.66
C PHE A 195 -20.43 16.03 1.57
N LYS A 196 -21.00 17.06 0.95
CA LYS A 196 -22.45 17.13 0.70
C LYS A 196 -22.95 15.94 -0.13
N LYS A 197 -22.15 15.50 -1.11
CA LYS A 197 -22.49 14.31 -1.89
C LYS A 197 -22.38 13.03 -1.08
N LEU A 198 -21.39 12.92 -0.19
CA LEU A 198 -21.26 11.80 0.75
C LEU A 198 -22.45 11.71 1.73
N ASP A 199 -23.03 12.83 2.14
CA ASP A 199 -24.21 12.85 3.02
C ASP A 199 -25.39 12.07 2.45
N GLU A 200 -25.58 12.08 1.12
CA GLU A 200 -26.66 11.35 0.45
C GLU A 200 -26.56 9.82 0.70
N LEU A 201 -25.34 9.31 0.84
CA LEU A 201 -25.06 7.87 0.95
C LEU A 201 -24.65 7.43 2.37
N LYS A 202 -24.38 8.36 3.28
CA LYS A 202 -23.77 8.14 4.60
C LYS A 202 -24.40 6.98 5.39
N LYS A 203 -25.73 6.88 5.39
CA LYS A 203 -26.48 5.84 6.12
C LYS A 203 -26.36 4.46 5.49
N ASP A 204 -25.95 4.39 4.22
CA ASP A 204 -25.83 3.16 3.44
C ASP A 204 -24.40 2.70 3.27
N ILE A 205 -23.42 3.40 3.87
CA ILE A 205 -22.02 3.05 3.82
C ILE A 205 -21.64 2.09 4.95
N VAL A 206 -20.89 1.06 4.59
CA VAL A 206 -20.12 0.20 5.48
C VAL A 206 -18.65 0.59 5.31
N TRP A 207 -18.09 1.18 6.35
CA TRP A 207 -16.69 1.63 6.35
C TRP A 207 -15.76 0.46 6.63
N TRP A 208 -14.63 0.42 5.92
CA TRP A 208 -13.58 -0.56 6.11
C TRP A 208 -12.22 0.13 6.23
N ASP A 209 -11.28 -0.47 6.97
CA ASP A 209 -9.93 0.04 7.21
C ASP A 209 -8.89 -0.78 6.41
N ALA A 210 -8.89 -2.11 6.57
CA ALA A 210 -7.93 -3.00 5.92
C ALA A 210 -8.34 -3.36 4.48
N GLY A 211 -7.38 -3.37 3.55
CA GLY A 211 -7.64 -3.62 2.12
C GLY A 211 -8.22 -5.00 1.76
N ALA A 212 -8.21 -5.97 2.70
CA ALA A 212 -8.87 -7.26 2.51
C ALA A 212 -10.37 -7.24 2.84
N GLN A 213 -10.84 -6.29 3.64
CA GLN A 213 -12.23 -6.23 4.12
C GLN A 213 -13.27 -6.06 3.01
N PRO A 214 -13.08 -5.22 1.96
CA PRO A 214 -14.07 -5.09 0.90
C PRO A 214 -14.39 -6.41 0.19
N LEU A 215 -13.41 -7.32 0.07
CA LEU A 215 -13.65 -8.66 -0.49
C LEU A 215 -14.59 -9.50 0.38
N GLN A 216 -14.43 -9.40 1.70
CA GLN A 216 -15.29 -10.09 2.67
C GLN A 216 -16.71 -9.51 2.68
N LEU A 217 -16.83 -8.18 2.59
CA LEU A 217 -18.11 -7.48 2.52
C LEU A 217 -18.91 -7.87 1.27
N LEU A 218 -18.25 -7.99 0.10
CA LEU A 218 -18.89 -8.49 -1.13
C LEU A 218 -19.25 -9.96 -1.00
N SER A 219 -18.32 -10.82 -0.55
CA SER A 219 -18.52 -12.26 -0.43
C SER A 219 -19.70 -12.59 0.49
N SER A 220 -19.80 -11.91 1.64
CA SER A 220 -20.88 -12.08 2.60
C SER A 220 -22.22 -11.44 2.17
N GLY A 221 -22.19 -10.57 1.15
CA GLY A 221 -23.36 -9.81 0.73
C GLY A 221 -23.75 -8.67 1.68
N GLN A 222 -22.87 -8.27 2.58
CA GLN A 222 -23.09 -7.10 3.43
C GLN A 222 -23.15 -5.81 2.62
N VAL A 223 -22.44 -5.77 1.49
CA VAL A 223 -22.52 -4.69 0.51
C VAL A 223 -22.78 -5.27 -0.89
N VAL A 224 -23.43 -4.49 -1.75
CA VAL A 224 -23.64 -4.87 -3.16
C VAL A 224 -22.56 -4.31 -4.07
N MET A 225 -21.95 -3.21 -3.65
CA MET A 225 -20.83 -2.54 -4.29
C MET A 225 -19.87 -1.99 -3.23
N THR A 226 -18.59 -1.88 -3.58
CA THR A 226 -17.58 -1.29 -2.72
C THR A 226 -16.52 -0.60 -3.55
N ALA A 227 -15.88 0.43 -3.01
CA ALA A 227 -14.54 0.78 -3.46
C ALA A 227 -13.61 -0.37 -3.05
N ALA A 228 -12.73 -0.81 -3.95
CA ALA A 228 -11.74 -1.86 -3.67
C ALA A 228 -10.54 -1.73 -4.60
N TYR A 229 -9.47 -2.47 -4.31
CA TYR A 229 -8.26 -2.49 -5.11
C TYR A 229 -8.34 -3.55 -6.21
N ASN A 230 -8.05 -3.17 -7.47
CA ASN A 230 -8.16 -4.02 -8.64
C ASN A 230 -7.44 -5.37 -8.49
N GLY A 231 -6.21 -5.35 -8.01
CA GLY A 231 -5.42 -6.57 -7.83
C GLY A 231 -6.03 -7.52 -6.81
N ARG A 232 -6.60 -7.01 -5.72
CA ARG A 232 -7.26 -7.86 -4.72
C ARG A 232 -8.52 -8.53 -5.27
N ILE A 233 -9.27 -7.83 -6.12
CA ILE A 233 -10.44 -8.38 -6.85
C ILE A 233 -9.98 -9.50 -7.78
N THR A 234 -8.95 -9.29 -8.59
CA THR A 234 -8.43 -10.36 -9.48
C THR A 234 -7.86 -11.53 -8.68
N GLY A 235 -7.17 -11.26 -7.57
CA GLY A 235 -6.61 -12.29 -6.70
C GLY A 235 -7.68 -13.24 -6.12
N ILE A 236 -8.74 -12.69 -5.54
CA ILE A 236 -9.83 -13.53 -4.98
C ILE A 236 -10.62 -14.25 -6.07
N ASN A 237 -10.84 -13.63 -7.23
CA ASN A 237 -11.49 -14.28 -8.35
C ASN A 237 -10.70 -15.52 -8.78
N ARG A 238 -9.37 -15.45 -8.84
CA ARG A 238 -8.52 -16.58 -9.22
C ARG A 238 -8.42 -17.66 -8.13
N SER A 239 -8.27 -17.24 -6.86
CA SER A 239 -8.03 -18.19 -5.76
C SER A 239 -9.31 -18.87 -5.26
N GLU A 240 -10.47 -18.21 -5.35
CA GLU A 240 -11.74 -18.70 -4.79
C GLU A 240 -12.85 -18.84 -5.84
N GLY A 241 -12.55 -18.59 -7.13
CA GLY A 241 -13.55 -18.69 -8.20
C GLY A 241 -14.71 -17.70 -8.06
N LYS A 242 -14.43 -16.50 -7.49
CA LYS A 242 -15.43 -15.43 -7.41
C LYS A 242 -15.56 -14.73 -8.76
N HIS A 243 -16.71 -14.08 -8.98
CA HIS A 243 -16.98 -13.26 -10.16
C HIS A 243 -17.17 -11.80 -9.76
N PHE A 244 -16.17 -11.24 -9.07
CA PHE A 244 -16.22 -9.83 -8.70
C PHE A 244 -15.73 -8.97 -9.88
N GLY A 245 -16.52 -7.95 -10.21
CA GLY A 245 -16.19 -6.97 -11.23
C GLY A 245 -15.41 -5.80 -10.64
N PHE A 246 -14.60 -5.17 -11.49
CA PHE A 246 -13.89 -3.92 -11.21
C PHE A 246 -14.08 -2.97 -12.39
N VAL A 247 -14.40 -1.69 -12.11
CA VAL A 247 -14.61 -0.65 -13.11
C VAL A 247 -13.41 0.27 -13.13
N PHE A 248 -12.61 0.23 -14.20
CA PHE A 248 -11.43 1.09 -14.36
C PHE A 248 -11.74 2.56 -14.67
N PRO A 249 -12.69 2.89 -15.57
CA PRO A 249 -13.09 4.28 -15.75
C PRO A 249 -13.57 4.93 -14.44
N GLY A 250 -12.97 6.05 -14.07
CA GLY A 250 -13.23 6.74 -12.79
C GLY A 250 -12.53 6.09 -11.59
N SER A 251 -11.62 5.15 -11.80
CA SER A 251 -10.73 4.67 -10.72
C SER A 251 -9.58 5.65 -10.49
N VAL A 252 -9.01 5.61 -9.28
CA VAL A 252 -7.79 6.34 -8.92
C VAL A 252 -6.64 5.34 -8.85
N TYR A 253 -5.52 5.63 -9.51
CA TYR A 253 -4.32 4.79 -9.44
C TYR A 253 -3.16 5.52 -8.77
N ALA A 254 -2.30 4.76 -8.09
CA ALA A 254 -1.09 5.25 -7.44
C ALA A 254 0.00 4.18 -7.40
N ILE A 255 1.16 4.56 -6.87
CA ILE A 255 2.33 3.69 -6.71
C ILE A 255 2.57 3.50 -5.22
N ASP A 256 2.72 2.25 -4.79
CA ASP A 256 3.30 1.95 -3.49
C ASP A 256 4.80 1.73 -3.64
N SER A 257 5.53 2.09 -2.60
CA SER A 257 6.99 2.00 -2.58
C SER A 257 7.49 1.29 -1.33
N TRP A 258 8.58 0.54 -1.50
CA TRP A 258 9.37 0.08 -0.38
C TRP A 258 10.22 1.21 0.17
N VAL A 259 10.17 1.41 1.49
CA VAL A 259 11.07 2.31 2.24
C VAL A 259 11.76 1.54 3.34
N ILE A 260 12.91 2.04 3.81
CA ILE A 260 13.60 1.54 5.00
C ILE A 260 13.46 2.62 6.08
N LEU A 261 12.94 2.26 7.24
CA LEU A 261 12.80 3.22 8.34
C LEU A 261 14.18 3.70 8.79
N LYS A 262 14.25 4.97 9.14
CA LYS A 262 15.47 5.61 9.66
C LYS A 262 15.97 4.87 10.90
N ASP A 263 17.27 4.61 10.95
CA ASP A 263 17.94 3.88 12.04
C ASP A 263 17.43 2.46 12.30
N ALA A 264 16.78 1.83 11.28
CA ALA A 264 16.39 0.44 11.35
C ALA A 264 17.61 -0.47 11.55
N PRO A 265 17.57 -1.40 12.52
CA PRO A 265 18.72 -2.27 12.84
C PRO A 265 19.20 -3.12 11.67
N ASN A 266 18.28 -3.51 10.78
CA ASN A 266 18.56 -4.36 9.62
C ASN A 266 18.56 -3.59 8.29
N LYS A 267 18.91 -2.31 8.29
CA LYS A 267 18.86 -1.46 7.08
C LYS A 267 19.59 -2.05 5.87
N ASP A 268 20.78 -2.65 6.09
CA ASP A 268 21.56 -3.23 4.99
C ASP A 268 20.86 -4.49 4.42
N ALA A 269 20.31 -5.34 5.29
CA ALA A 269 19.49 -6.49 4.86
C ALA A 269 18.19 -6.04 4.20
N GLY A 270 17.59 -4.94 4.67
CA GLY A 270 16.44 -4.29 4.04
C GLY A 270 16.75 -3.79 2.63
N MET A 271 17.92 -3.16 2.44
CA MET A 271 18.38 -2.71 1.12
C MET A 271 18.57 -3.90 0.16
N ASP A 272 19.18 -4.98 0.64
CA ASP A 272 19.37 -6.20 -0.15
C ASP A 272 18.03 -6.88 -0.48
N PHE A 273 17.08 -6.87 0.45
CA PHE A 273 15.70 -7.35 0.21
C PHE A 273 15.00 -6.52 -0.87
N ILE A 274 15.03 -5.18 -0.77
CA ILE A 274 14.41 -4.31 -1.77
C ILE A 274 15.05 -4.55 -3.14
N ALA A 275 16.38 -4.65 -3.20
CA ALA A 275 17.07 -4.97 -4.45
C ALA A 275 16.63 -6.32 -5.02
N TYR A 276 16.46 -7.35 -4.19
CA TYR A 276 15.95 -8.64 -4.60
C TYR A 276 14.51 -8.56 -5.13
N ALA A 277 13.61 -7.93 -4.37
CA ALA A 277 12.20 -7.78 -4.73
C ALA A 277 12.01 -6.95 -6.01
N SER A 278 12.90 -5.99 -6.25
CA SER A 278 12.86 -5.08 -7.40
C SER A 278 13.46 -5.65 -8.69
N LYS A 279 14.09 -6.85 -8.66
CA LYS A 279 14.58 -7.51 -9.88
C LYS A 279 13.42 -7.78 -10.85
N ALA A 280 13.66 -7.54 -12.13
CA ALA A 280 12.64 -7.72 -13.16
C ALA A 280 11.99 -9.11 -13.15
N GLU A 281 12.81 -10.16 -13.03
CA GLU A 281 12.36 -11.55 -12.98
C GLU A 281 11.55 -11.90 -11.74
N ASN A 282 11.72 -11.17 -10.63
CA ASN A 282 10.96 -11.37 -9.39
C ASN A 282 9.65 -10.59 -9.43
N GLN A 283 9.67 -9.31 -9.80
CA GLN A 283 8.43 -8.53 -9.96
C GLN A 283 7.49 -9.14 -11.00
N ALA A 284 8.02 -9.67 -12.12
CA ALA A 284 7.22 -10.24 -13.19
C ALA A 284 6.36 -11.45 -12.76
N LYS A 285 6.62 -12.04 -11.60
CA LYS A 285 5.81 -13.15 -11.03
C LYS A 285 4.52 -12.64 -10.36
N LEU A 286 4.48 -11.37 -9.93
CA LEU A 286 3.35 -10.83 -9.14
C LEU A 286 2.01 -10.89 -9.90
N PRO A 287 1.91 -10.52 -11.19
CA PRO A 287 0.65 -10.55 -11.92
C PRO A 287 0.00 -11.93 -12.05
N GLU A 288 0.73 -13.02 -11.83
CA GLU A 288 0.17 -14.37 -11.78
C GLU A 288 -0.79 -14.54 -10.59
N TYR A 289 -0.49 -13.89 -9.47
CA TYR A 289 -1.29 -13.96 -8.23
C TYR A 289 -2.28 -12.81 -8.12
N ILE A 290 -1.83 -11.60 -8.48
CA ILE A 290 -2.58 -10.37 -8.25
C ILE A 290 -2.23 -9.35 -9.35
N ALA A 291 -3.25 -8.78 -10.00
CA ALA A 291 -3.07 -7.96 -11.20
C ALA A 291 -2.72 -6.52 -10.87
N TYR A 292 -1.57 -6.29 -10.25
CA TYR A 292 -0.99 -4.96 -10.12
C TYR A 292 -0.02 -4.64 -11.25
N GLY A 293 0.14 -3.36 -11.57
CA GLY A 293 1.15 -2.87 -12.48
C GLY A 293 2.55 -2.96 -11.85
N LEU A 294 3.56 -3.07 -12.68
CA LEU A 294 4.94 -3.23 -12.26
C LEU A 294 5.75 -1.97 -12.57
N PRO A 295 6.38 -1.35 -11.55
CA PRO A 295 7.23 -0.18 -11.76
C PRO A 295 8.53 -0.45 -12.51
N ASN A 296 9.08 -1.67 -12.43
CA ASN A 296 10.28 -2.04 -13.17
C ASN A 296 9.93 -2.28 -14.65
N LEU A 297 10.51 -1.48 -15.55
CA LEU A 297 10.25 -1.53 -17.00
C LEU A 297 10.65 -2.87 -17.65
N GLY A 298 11.66 -3.52 -17.11
CA GLY A 298 12.08 -4.86 -17.53
C GLY A 298 11.06 -5.91 -17.14
N ALA A 299 10.51 -5.83 -15.94
CA ALA A 299 9.52 -6.76 -15.44
C ALA A 299 8.24 -6.75 -16.28
N ALA A 300 7.75 -5.57 -16.65
CA ALA A 300 6.54 -5.44 -17.47
C ALA A 300 6.65 -6.21 -18.82
N LYS A 301 7.86 -6.30 -19.38
CA LYS A 301 8.11 -7.04 -20.62
C LYS A 301 8.09 -8.56 -20.45
N LEU A 302 8.36 -9.05 -19.23
CA LEU A 302 8.38 -10.48 -18.90
C LEU A 302 7.00 -11.03 -18.56
N VAL A 303 6.02 -10.17 -18.25
CA VAL A 303 4.67 -10.60 -17.88
C VAL A 303 3.95 -11.22 -19.09
N PRO A 304 3.35 -12.43 -18.95
CA PRO A 304 2.52 -13.02 -19.99
C PRO A 304 1.35 -12.11 -20.40
N GLU A 305 0.99 -12.09 -21.69
CA GLU A 305 -0.03 -11.21 -22.26
C GLU A 305 -1.35 -11.24 -21.49
N LYS A 306 -1.84 -12.44 -21.17
CA LYS A 306 -3.09 -12.64 -20.41
C LYS A 306 -3.15 -11.88 -19.08
N TYR A 307 -2.01 -11.59 -18.44
CA TYR A 307 -1.95 -10.85 -17.19
C TYR A 307 -1.72 -9.35 -17.42
N ARG A 308 -1.16 -8.97 -18.57
CA ARG A 308 -0.94 -7.55 -18.91
C ARG A 308 -2.26 -6.80 -19.11
N GLU A 309 -3.25 -7.46 -19.70
CA GLU A 309 -4.57 -6.87 -19.95
C GLU A 309 -5.33 -6.53 -18.65
N GLU A 310 -5.10 -7.27 -17.57
CA GLU A 310 -5.71 -7.03 -16.26
C GLU A 310 -4.96 -5.96 -15.44
N SER A 311 -3.77 -5.56 -15.87
CA SER A 311 -2.96 -4.55 -15.18
C SER A 311 -3.66 -3.18 -15.20
N PRO A 312 -3.65 -2.42 -14.09
CA PRO A 312 -4.17 -1.05 -14.07
C PRO A 312 -3.39 -0.12 -15.01
N THR A 313 -2.17 -0.50 -15.41
CA THR A 313 -1.31 0.27 -16.32
C THR A 313 -1.47 -0.14 -17.80
N SER A 314 -2.39 -1.05 -18.13
CA SER A 314 -2.71 -1.31 -19.53
C SER A 314 -3.36 -0.09 -20.16
N GLU A 315 -3.14 0.13 -21.47
CA GLU A 315 -3.71 1.26 -22.20
C GLU A 315 -5.24 1.35 -22.08
N ALA A 316 -5.91 0.20 -22.10
CA ALA A 316 -7.37 0.12 -21.97
C ALA A 316 -7.83 0.54 -20.57
N ASN A 317 -7.13 0.11 -19.52
CA ASN A 317 -7.51 0.34 -18.13
C ASN A 317 -7.14 1.74 -17.63
N LEU A 318 -6.10 2.36 -18.21
CA LEU A 318 -5.77 3.78 -17.94
C LEU A 318 -6.80 4.74 -18.53
N LYS A 319 -7.59 4.29 -19.52
CA LYS A 319 -8.58 5.17 -20.16
C LYS A 319 -9.70 5.53 -19.20
N GLY A 320 -9.72 6.81 -18.77
CA GLY A 320 -10.67 7.34 -17.79
C GLY A 320 -10.34 7.05 -16.34
N ALA A 321 -9.23 6.38 -16.04
CA ALA A 321 -8.62 6.35 -14.72
C ALA A 321 -7.81 7.63 -14.47
N ILE A 322 -7.68 8.07 -13.21
CA ILE A 322 -6.93 9.28 -12.85
C ILE A 322 -5.78 8.93 -11.90
N PRO A 323 -4.63 9.59 -12.04
CA PRO A 323 -3.58 9.46 -11.03
C PRO A 323 -4.01 10.10 -9.71
N LEU A 324 -3.56 9.53 -8.59
CA LEU A 324 -3.65 10.19 -7.30
C LEU A 324 -2.83 11.50 -7.36
N ASP A 325 -3.43 12.61 -6.95
CA ASP A 325 -2.70 13.87 -6.78
C ASP A 325 -1.97 13.85 -5.42
N VAL A 326 -0.71 13.45 -5.48
CA VAL A 326 0.13 13.25 -4.28
C VAL A 326 0.33 14.58 -3.54
N ASP A 327 0.54 15.67 -4.27
CA ASP A 327 0.74 17.00 -3.67
C ASP A 327 -0.52 17.45 -2.91
N PHE A 328 -1.69 17.28 -3.53
CA PHE A 328 -2.95 17.59 -2.85
C PHE A 328 -3.11 16.81 -1.53
N TRP A 329 -2.85 15.50 -1.55
CA TRP A 329 -2.99 14.68 -0.36
C TRP A 329 -1.87 14.89 0.67
N THR A 330 -0.65 15.19 0.24
CA THR A 330 0.45 15.58 1.13
C THR A 330 0.11 16.86 1.91
N ASP A 331 -0.48 17.84 1.23
CA ASP A 331 -0.79 19.16 1.83
C ASP A 331 -2.07 19.14 2.70
N ASN A 332 -3.04 18.27 2.39
CA ASN A 332 -4.39 18.39 2.96
C ASN A 332 -4.83 17.17 3.80
N SER A 333 -4.05 16.07 3.82
CA SER A 333 -4.52 14.81 4.44
C SER A 333 -4.83 14.93 5.92
N GLU A 334 -4.07 15.71 6.68
CA GLU A 334 -4.31 15.88 8.12
C GLU A 334 -5.63 16.62 8.37
N GLU A 335 -5.81 17.80 7.75
CA GLU A 335 -7.02 18.60 7.90
C GLU A 335 -8.26 17.85 7.43
N LEU A 336 -8.19 17.23 6.24
CA LEU A 336 -9.31 16.50 5.67
C LEU A 336 -9.66 15.24 6.48
N THR A 337 -8.67 14.59 7.09
CA THR A 337 -8.92 13.45 8.00
C THR A 337 -9.62 13.91 9.28
N GLN A 338 -9.19 15.01 9.88
CA GLN A 338 -9.87 15.58 11.04
C GLN A 338 -11.31 15.96 10.71
N ARG A 339 -11.52 16.63 9.58
CA ARG A 339 -12.84 17.00 9.08
C ARG A 339 -13.72 15.77 8.79
N PHE A 340 -13.17 14.75 8.16
CA PHE A 340 -13.88 13.50 7.88
C PHE A 340 -14.34 12.81 9.18
N ASN A 341 -13.47 12.74 10.19
CA ASN A 341 -13.80 12.14 11.48
C ASN A 341 -14.91 12.92 12.20
N ALA A 342 -14.86 14.25 12.16
CA ALA A 342 -15.93 15.11 12.69
C ALA A 342 -17.26 14.90 11.93
N TRP A 343 -17.21 14.81 10.61
CA TRP A 343 -18.36 14.52 9.75
C TRP A 343 -18.94 13.14 10.04
N LEU A 344 -18.09 12.12 10.18
CA LEU A 344 -18.52 10.74 10.43
C LEU A 344 -19.25 10.59 11.78
N SER A 345 -18.90 11.40 12.79
CA SER A 345 -19.49 11.37 14.13
C SER A 345 -20.86 12.02 14.24
N GLN A 346 -21.31 12.80 13.26
CA GLN A 346 -22.63 13.42 13.16
C GLN A 346 -23.67 12.42 12.65
#